data_83df29f186db6d864051a1a5a765392a
#
_entry.id   83df29f186db6d864051a1a5a765392a
#
_cell.length_a   1.000
_cell.length_b   1.000
_cell.length_c   1.000
_cell.angle_alpha   90.00
_cell.angle_beta   90.00
_cell.angle_gamma   90.00
#
_symmetry.space_group_name_H-M   'P 1'
#
loop_
_entity.id
_entity.type
_entity.pdbx_description
1 polymer ?
#
loop_
_entity_poly.entity_id
_entity_poly.type
_entity_poly.pdbx_seq_one_letter_code
_entity_poly.pdbx_strand_id
1 'polypeptide(L)'
;MKIYLVGGALRDKFLNIPIKDKDYVVVGSTPEEMVIKGFKPIGKDFPVFIHPDTKDEYALARTEKKIGIGYHGFKFYASPKVNLDEDLKRRDLTINAIAQDEDGNIYDPYNGQIDIEKRILRHVSDAFIEDPLRILRVARFSTLDEKFVIHKDTLNLLKKMVLNEELKSLAIERVVLEIKKGLEGKKPSQMFRCLCECGALNQILPGINPNKKTNSDYVELGLLIEKNIVNIAPDNKFLLILLIPFFSKNFSTNKINYSENQEKNLLEHLRLSNAHKKLYESLKSEKENIDNFFSLQPKDKLDCLNRLDFFRRPEITFAILKMLIILNTIKIKSLQSDLSSNDDIKQQDDFIKNQSTVLKKMTDLLNTIIELSAKKKQSFDSTMDGDQIKMQIYTERLMILERLEG
;
A
#
# COMPACT_ATOMS: atom_id res chain seq x y z
N MET A 1 10.47 -1.00 -38.96
CA MET A 1 10.02 -1.37 -37.63
C MET A 1 11.24 -1.83 -36.84
N LYS A 2 11.50 -1.21 -35.69
CA LYS A 2 12.53 -1.64 -34.74
C LYS A 2 11.87 -1.83 -33.37
N ILE A 3 12.29 -2.85 -32.64
CA ILE A 3 11.71 -3.23 -31.34
C ILE A 3 12.78 -3.06 -30.28
N TYR A 4 12.40 -2.49 -29.13
CA TYR A 4 13.30 -2.26 -28.03
C TYR A 4 12.64 -2.71 -26.72
N LEU A 5 13.32 -3.56 -25.94
CA LEU A 5 12.98 -3.78 -24.54
C LEU A 5 13.24 -2.48 -23.77
N VAL A 6 12.30 -2.06 -22.90
CA VAL A 6 12.41 -0.75 -22.24
C VAL A 6 11.97 -0.78 -20.77
N GLY A 7 12.34 0.25 -20.05
CA GLY A 7 11.75 0.59 -18.76
C GLY A 7 12.11 -0.35 -17.62
N GLY A 8 11.07 -0.85 -16.92
CA GLY A 8 11.22 -1.61 -15.68
C GLY A 8 12.09 -2.85 -15.80
N ALA A 9 11.98 -3.59 -16.91
CA ALA A 9 12.75 -4.81 -17.15
C ALA A 9 14.26 -4.56 -17.15
N LEU A 10 14.72 -3.48 -17.81
CA LEU A 10 16.14 -3.14 -17.85
C LEU A 10 16.63 -2.60 -16.51
N ARG A 11 15.87 -1.73 -15.86
CA ARG A 11 16.18 -1.29 -14.50
C ARG A 11 16.36 -2.49 -13.57
N ASP A 12 15.42 -3.44 -13.58
CA ASP A 12 15.45 -4.60 -12.70
C ASP A 12 16.63 -5.52 -13.02
N LYS A 13 16.96 -5.70 -14.32
CA LYS A 13 18.17 -6.39 -14.77
C LYS A 13 19.46 -5.77 -14.20
N PHE A 14 19.61 -4.43 -14.28
CA PHE A 14 20.79 -3.73 -13.75
C PHE A 14 20.83 -3.70 -12.22
N LEU A 15 19.67 -3.82 -11.54
CA LEU A 15 19.57 -3.94 -10.09
C LEU A 15 19.71 -5.39 -9.58
N ASN A 16 19.86 -6.38 -10.47
CA ASN A 16 19.81 -7.81 -10.15
C ASN A 16 18.50 -8.21 -9.42
N ILE A 17 17.40 -7.60 -9.83
CA ILE A 17 16.04 -7.93 -9.38
C ILE A 17 15.40 -8.85 -10.43
N PRO A 18 14.66 -9.91 -10.05
CA PRO A 18 13.93 -10.74 -11.00
C PRO A 18 12.98 -9.91 -11.86
N ILE A 19 13.10 -10.05 -13.19
CA ILE A 19 12.21 -9.40 -14.15
C ILE A 19 10.85 -10.12 -14.10
N LYS A 20 9.78 -9.36 -13.82
CA LYS A 20 8.41 -9.88 -13.79
C LYS A 20 7.71 -9.70 -15.12
N ASP A 21 7.76 -8.48 -15.65
CA ASP A 21 7.06 -8.09 -16.87
C ASP A 21 8.04 -7.46 -17.84
N LYS A 22 7.82 -7.66 -19.15
CA LYS A 22 8.63 -7.09 -20.21
C LYS A 22 7.77 -6.17 -21.05
N ASP A 23 8.18 -4.90 -21.11
CA ASP A 23 7.57 -3.88 -21.95
C ASP A 23 8.46 -3.57 -23.14
N TYR A 24 7.88 -3.49 -24.33
CA TYR A 24 8.60 -3.17 -25.56
C TYR A 24 8.07 -1.88 -26.19
N VAL A 25 8.98 -1.10 -26.78
CA VAL A 25 8.66 0.03 -27.65
C VAL A 25 8.94 -0.35 -29.08
N VAL A 26 8.00 -0.04 -29.96
CA VAL A 26 8.08 -0.27 -31.39
C VAL A 26 8.23 1.07 -32.09
N VAL A 27 9.32 1.27 -32.79
CA VAL A 27 9.65 2.47 -33.57
C VAL A 27 9.47 2.19 -35.04
N GLY A 28 8.90 3.14 -35.80
CA GLY A 28 8.75 3.04 -37.25
C GLY A 28 7.70 2.05 -37.71
N SER A 29 6.57 1.94 -36.96
CA SER A 29 5.41 1.12 -37.34
C SER A 29 4.10 1.86 -37.07
N THR A 30 3.00 1.34 -37.62
CA THR A 30 1.63 1.84 -37.42
C THR A 30 0.77 0.81 -36.69
N PRO A 31 -0.39 1.21 -36.11
CA PRO A 31 -1.32 0.27 -35.53
C PRO A 31 -1.75 -0.83 -36.48
N GLU A 32 -1.98 -0.50 -37.74
CA GLU A 32 -2.41 -1.43 -38.79
C GLU A 32 -1.33 -2.47 -39.06
N GLU A 33 -0.06 -2.05 -39.18
CA GLU A 33 1.08 -2.95 -39.34
C GLU A 33 1.26 -3.91 -38.19
N MET A 34 1.01 -3.43 -36.93
CA MET A 34 1.06 -4.29 -35.75
C MET A 34 -0.02 -5.37 -35.82
N VAL A 35 -1.23 -5.01 -36.19
CA VAL A 35 -2.36 -5.97 -36.32
C VAL A 35 -2.07 -6.99 -37.44
N ILE A 36 -1.56 -6.57 -38.60
CA ILE A 36 -1.16 -7.46 -39.71
C ILE A 36 -0.11 -8.48 -39.25
N LYS A 37 0.79 -8.08 -38.35
CA LYS A 37 1.82 -8.95 -37.75
C LYS A 37 1.27 -9.86 -36.61
N GLY A 38 -0.04 -9.84 -36.34
CA GLY A 38 -0.70 -10.71 -35.36
C GLY A 38 -0.74 -10.17 -33.93
N PHE A 39 -0.24 -8.96 -33.68
CA PHE A 39 -0.35 -8.32 -32.38
C PHE A 39 -1.80 -7.91 -32.09
N LYS A 40 -2.26 -8.12 -30.85
CA LYS A 40 -3.63 -7.80 -30.42
C LYS A 40 -3.69 -6.45 -29.73
N PRO A 41 -4.47 -5.47 -30.24
CA PRO A 41 -4.57 -4.16 -29.60
C PRO A 41 -5.31 -4.28 -28.25
N ILE A 42 -4.82 -3.53 -27.24
CA ILE A 42 -5.46 -3.36 -25.93
C ILE A 42 -5.72 -1.88 -25.67
N GLY A 43 -6.93 -1.61 -25.18
CA GLY A 43 -7.37 -0.22 -24.92
C GLY A 43 -7.87 0.49 -26.18
N LYS A 44 -8.76 1.46 -25.96
CA LYS A 44 -9.35 2.24 -27.06
C LYS A 44 -8.48 3.45 -27.43
N ASP A 45 -7.73 3.98 -26.49
CA ASP A 45 -7.07 5.28 -26.61
C ASP A 45 -5.53 5.19 -26.67
N PHE A 46 -4.95 3.99 -26.47
CA PHE A 46 -3.51 3.80 -26.43
C PHE A 46 -3.04 2.80 -27.50
N PRO A 47 -2.01 3.11 -28.26
CA PRO A 47 -1.42 2.18 -29.23
C PRO A 47 -0.54 1.13 -28.51
N VAL A 48 -1.14 0.35 -27.63
CA VAL A 48 -0.52 -0.77 -26.93
C VAL A 48 -1.09 -2.08 -27.45
N PHE A 49 -0.24 -3.07 -27.60
CA PHE A 49 -0.54 -4.35 -28.20
C PHE A 49 0.02 -5.47 -27.34
N ILE A 50 -0.63 -6.63 -27.35
CA ILE A 50 -0.14 -7.87 -26.75
C ILE A 50 0.46 -8.77 -27.81
N HIS A 51 1.65 -9.28 -27.57
CA HIS A 51 2.25 -10.29 -28.42
C HIS A 51 1.44 -11.58 -28.37
N PRO A 52 1.14 -12.22 -29.52
CA PRO A 52 0.24 -13.38 -29.57
C PRO A 52 0.72 -14.57 -28.73
N ASP A 53 2.03 -14.80 -28.65
CA ASP A 53 2.64 -15.95 -28.01
C ASP A 53 3.14 -15.64 -26.60
N THR A 54 4.01 -14.63 -26.43
CA THR A 54 4.65 -14.32 -25.14
C THR A 54 3.75 -13.57 -24.15
N LYS A 55 2.69 -12.92 -24.67
CA LYS A 55 1.77 -12.06 -23.89
C LYS A 55 2.42 -10.78 -23.34
N ASP A 56 3.64 -10.50 -23.74
CA ASP A 56 4.32 -9.25 -23.39
C ASP A 56 3.63 -8.03 -24.05
N GLU A 57 3.79 -6.86 -23.45
CA GLU A 57 3.22 -5.60 -23.93
C GLU A 57 4.14 -4.88 -24.90
N TYR A 58 3.59 -4.46 -26.03
CA TYR A 58 4.27 -3.69 -27.09
C TYR A 58 3.55 -2.38 -27.30
N ALA A 59 4.22 -1.27 -27.07
CA ALA A 59 3.67 0.08 -27.31
C ALA A 59 4.36 0.72 -28.53
N LEU A 60 3.59 1.37 -29.41
CA LEU A 60 4.19 2.21 -30.43
C LEU A 60 4.88 3.41 -29.80
N ALA A 61 6.05 3.77 -30.34
CA ALA A 61 6.76 4.99 -29.94
C ALA A 61 5.82 6.20 -30.10
N ARG A 62 5.76 7.03 -29.06
CA ARG A 62 4.83 8.15 -29.02
C ARG A 62 5.37 9.34 -28.25
N THR A 63 4.82 10.49 -28.55
CA THR A 63 4.92 11.68 -27.71
C THR A 63 3.59 11.92 -27.01
N GLU A 64 3.62 12.55 -25.86
CA GLU A 64 2.47 12.90 -25.06
C GLU A 64 2.42 14.43 -24.93
N LYS A 65 1.23 15.02 -24.99
CA LYS A 65 1.02 16.44 -24.74
C LYS A 65 -0.19 16.65 -23.85
N LYS A 66 0.01 17.33 -22.75
CA LYS A 66 -1.09 17.73 -21.84
C LYS A 66 -1.92 18.81 -22.54
N ILE A 67 -3.21 18.56 -22.76
CA ILE A 67 -4.18 19.47 -23.35
C ILE A 67 -5.31 19.85 -22.37
N GLY A 68 -5.34 19.24 -21.16
CA GLY A 68 -6.39 19.46 -20.16
C GLY A 68 -5.99 18.90 -18.79
N ILE A 69 -6.96 18.86 -17.89
CA ILE A 69 -6.79 18.36 -16.52
C ILE A 69 -7.21 16.88 -16.44
N GLY A 70 -6.47 16.07 -15.67
CA GLY A 70 -6.79 14.67 -15.39
C GLY A 70 -6.39 13.69 -16.50
N TYR A 71 -6.85 12.43 -16.37
CA TYR A 71 -6.48 11.31 -17.24
C TYR A 71 -6.83 11.53 -18.74
N HIS A 72 -7.97 12.15 -19.02
CA HIS A 72 -8.39 12.49 -20.39
C HIS A 72 -7.76 13.78 -20.92
N GLY A 73 -6.93 14.45 -20.12
CA GLY A 73 -6.23 15.68 -20.47
C GLY A 73 -4.97 15.47 -21.31
N PHE A 74 -4.70 14.26 -21.81
CA PHE A 74 -3.54 13.94 -22.64
C PHE A 74 -3.94 13.64 -24.07
N LYS A 75 -3.21 14.23 -25.00
CA LYS A 75 -3.24 13.82 -26.41
C LYS A 75 -1.98 13.03 -26.73
N PHE A 76 -2.19 11.79 -27.13
CA PHE A 76 -1.11 10.90 -27.56
C PHE A 76 -0.92 11.06 -29.08
N TYR A 77 0.32 11.19 -29.47
CA TYR A 77 0.70 11.23 -30.86
C TYR A 77 1.65 10.08 -31.14
N ALA A 78 1.10 8.99 -31.68
CA ALA A 78 1.87 7.87 -32.18
C ALA A 78 2.01 8.00 -33.69
N SER A 79 3.24 8.00 -34.19
CA SER A 79 3.55 8.11 -35.60
C SER A 79 4.83 7.32 -35.88
N PRO A 80 4.98 6.69 -37.05
CA PRO A 80 6.25 6.05 -37.46
C PRO A 80 7.44 7.00 -37.45
N LYS A 81 7.20 8.32 -37.42
CA LYS A 81 8.23 9.35 -37.36
C LYS A 81 8.79 9.60 -35.97
N VAL A 82 8.05 9.18 -34.89
CA VAL A 82 8.53 9.33 -33.52
C VAL A 82 9.71 8.38 -33.32
N ASN A 83 10.84 8.94 -32.92
CA ASN A 83 12.04 8.17 -32.67
C ASN A 83 12.13 7.65 -31.24
N LEU A 84 13.12 6.80 -30.96
CA LEU A 84 13.32 6.20 -29.64
C LEU A 84 13.60 7.26 -28.56
N ASP A 85 14.43 8.26 -28.86
CA ASP A 85 14.83 9.30 -27.90
C ASP A 85 13.64 10.13 -27.45
N GLU A 86 12.69 10.43 -28.37
CA GLU A 86 11.45 11.14 -28.06
C GLU A 86 10.55 10.32 -27.14
N ASP A 87 10.46 8.99 -27.34
CA ASP A 87 9.70 8.12 -26.44
C ASP A 87 10.36 8.02 -25.06
N LEU A 88 11.68 7.89 -24.99
CA LEU A 88 12.42 7.84 -23.74
C LEU A 88 12.34 9.16 -22.98
N LYS A 89 12.33 10.31 -23.68
CA LYS A 89 12.28 11.67 -23.10
C LYS A 89 11.02 11.93 -22.28
N ARG A 90 9.88 11.37 -22.67
CA ARG A 90 8.60 11.56 -21.98
C ARG A 90 8.42 10.68 -20.73
N ARG A 91 9.36 9.75 -20.47
CA ARG A 91 9.26 8.83 -19.33
C ARG A 91 9.48 9.56 -18.00
N ASP A 92 9.16 8.87 -16.91
CA ASP A 92 9.21 9.45 -15.57
C ASP A 92 10.65 9.67 -15.06
N LEU A 93 11.42 8.60 -14.94
CA LEU A 93 12.75 8.61 -14.35
C LEU A 93 13.81 8.09 -15.32
N THR A 94 15.04 8.60 -15.22
CA THR A 94 16.18 8.17 -16.01
C THR A 94 16.41 6.66 -15.93
N ILE A 95 16.24 6.06 -14.74
CA ILE A 95 16.35 4.62 -14.50
C ILE A 95 15.31 3.77 -15.26
N ASN A 96 14.26 4.39 -15.78
CA ASN A 96 13.21 3.77 -16.59
C ASN A 96 13.26 4.22 -18.06
N ALA A 97 14.21 5.10 -18.42
CA ALA A 97 14.39 5.66 -19.75
C ALA A 97 15.60 5.03 -20.48
N ILE A 98 15.78 3.74 -20.31
CA ILE A 98 16.80 2.92 -20.94
C ILE A 98 16.10 1.96 -21.90
N ALA A 99 16.72 1.69 -23.04
CA ALA A 99 16.23 0.74 -24.03
C ALA A 99 17.33 -0.25 -24.45
N GLN A 100 16.93 -1.44 -24.89
CA GLN A 100 17.82 -2.46 -25.44
C GLN A 100 17.22 -3.02 -26.74
N ASP A 101 17.98 -3.06 -27.82
CA ASP A 101 17.55 -3.69 -29.06
C ASP A 101 17.69 -5.23 -29.02
N GLU A 102 17.30 -5.87 -30.12
CA GLU A 102 17.34 -7.34 -30.26
C GLU A 102 18.79 -7.88 -30.29
N ASP A 103 19.77 -7.06 -30.71
CA ASP A 103 21.18 -7.42 -30.71
C ASP A 103 21.85 -7.23 -29.32
N GLY A 104 21.12 -6.69 -28.36
CA GLY A 104 21.60 -6.47 -27.00
C GLY A 104 22.25 -5.10 -26.78
N ASN A 105 22.28 -4.21 -27.79
CA ASN A 105 22.85 -2.87 -27.65
C ASN A 105 21.97 -2.02 -26.73
N ILE A 106 22.60 -1.29 -25.81
CA ILE A 106 21.91 -0.42 -24.84
C ILE A 106 21.85 1.02 -25.35
N TYR A 107 20.67 1.60 -25.29
CA TYR A 107 20.37 3.00 -25.59
C TYR A 107 19.99 3.71 -24.31
N ASP A 108 20.86 4.62 -23.85
CA ASP A 108 20.70 5.31 -22.56
C ASP A 108 21.03 6.81 -22.70
N PRO A 109 20.23 7.59 -23.44
CA PRO A 109 20.51 9.00 -23.70
C PRO A 109 20.42 9.89 -22.45
N TYR A 110 19.82 9.39 -21.36
CA TYR A 110 19.59 10.14 -20.13
C TYR A 110 20.43 9.66 -18.94
N ASN A 111 21.46 8.82 -19.17
CA ASN A 111 22.38 8.31 -18.16
C ASN A 111 21.67 7.51 -17.03
N GLY A 112 20.65 6.76 -17.39
CA GLY A 112 19.87 5.95 -16.44
C GLY A 112 20.71 4.86 -15.78
N GLN A 113 21.68 4.25 -16.49
CA GLN A 113 22.61 3.26 -15.92
C GLN A 113 23.47 3.89 -14.82
N ILE A 114 23.97 5.13 -15.01
CA ILE A 114 24.74 5.85 -14.00
C ILE A 114 23.87 6.15 -12.78
N ASP A 115 22.62 6.58 -12.99
CA ASP A 115 21.69 6.85 -11.90
C ASP A 115 21.28 5.56 -11.16
N ILE A 116 21.18 4.41 -11.85
CA ILE A 116 20.98 3.09 -11.21
C ILE A 116 22.18 2.73 -10.33
N GLU A 117 23.40 2.85 -10.84
CA GLU A 117 24.63 2.56 -10.09
C GLU A 117 24.73 3.42 -8.83
N LYS A 118 24.49 4.73 -8.97
CA LYS A 118 24.52 5.71 -7.87
C LYS A 118 23.28 5.71 -7.01
N ARG A 119 22.26 4.91 -7.33
CA ARG A 119 20.98 4.87 -6.63
C ARG A 119 20.27 6.23 -6.58
N ILE A 120 20.23 6.94 -7.73
CA ILE A 120 19.60 8.26 -7.85
C ILE A 120 18.26 8.14 -8.58
N LEU A 121 17.21 8.76 -8.02
CA LEU A 121 15.93 8.94 -8.69
C LEU A 121 15.88 10.35 -9.29
N ARG A 122 16.12 10.43 -10.61
CA ARG A 122 16.14 11.67 -11.38
C ARG A 122 15.04 11.64 -12.42
N HIS A 123 14.25 12.70 -12.55
CA HIS A 123 13.31 12.86 -13.67
C HIS A 123 14.04 13.07 -14.98
N VAL A 124 13.42 12.60 -16.07
CA VAL A 124 14.08 12.62 -17.40
C VAL A 124 14.09 14.04 -18.00
N SER A 125 12.96 14.74 -17.93
CA SER A 125 12.77 16.04 -18.56
C SER A 125 11.59 16.82 -17.93
N ASP A 126 11.36 18.05 -18.39
CA ASP A 126 10.22 18.87 -17.96
C ASP A 126 8.85 18.23 -18.28
N ALA A 127 8.78 17.30 -19.23
CA ALA A 127 7.58 16.51 -19.50
C ALA A 127 7.12 15.68 -18.27
N PHE A 128 7.97 15.57 -17.24
CA PHE A 128 7.61 14.92 -15.97
C PHE A 128 6.34 15.54 -15.33
N ILE A 129 6.13 16.84 -15.44
CA ILE A 129 4.97 17.55 -14.86
C ILE A 129 3.65 17.16 -15.52
N GLU A 130 3.67 16.52 -16.68
CA GLU A 130 2.47 16.21 -17.44
C GLU A 130 1.58 15.19 -16.72
N ASP A 131 2.15 14.17 -16.05
CA ASP A 131 1.39 13.18 -15.27
C ASP A 131 1.65 13.32 -13.75
N PRO A 132 0.71 13.86 -12.97
CA PRO A 132 0.85 13.99 -11.52
C PRO A 132 1.07 12.66 -10.78
N LEU A 133 0.67 11.52 -11.37
CA LEU A 133 0.93 10.20 -10.79
C LEU A 133 2.43 9.92 -10.62
N ARG A 134 3.28 10.58 -11.38
CA ARG A 134 4.73 10.44 -11.29
C ARG A 134 5.29 10.80 -9.91
N ILE A 135 4.59 11.65 -9.14
CA ILE A 135 4.92 11.93 -7.73
C ILE A 135 4.88 10.62 -6.92
N LEU A 136 3.78 9.87 -7.05
CA LEU A 136 3.60 8.59 -6.37
C LEU A 136 4.54 7.51 -6.90
N ARG A 137 4.82 7.54 -8.19
CA ARG A 137 5.79 6.62 -8.82
C ARG A 137 7.20 6.83 -8.28
N VAL A 138 7.67 8.08 -8.12
CA VAL A 138 8.97 8.37 -7.47
C VAL A 138 8.98 7.85 -6.05
N ALA A 139 7.93 8.12 -5.27
CA ALA A 139 7.80 7.61 -3.90
C ALA A 139 7.81 6.07 -3.86
N ARG A 140 7.15 5.38 -4.80
CA ARG A 140 7.21 3.93 -4.93
C ARG A 140 8.61 3.45 -5.34
N PHE A 141 9.27 4.09 -6.31
CA PHE A 141 10.60 3.65 -6.73
C PHE A 141 11.66 3.84 -5.64
N SER A 142 11.48 4.77 -4.70
CA SER A 142 12.37 4.89 -3.54
C SER A 142 12.34 3.64 -2.63
N THR A 143 11.31 2.79 -2.74
CA THR A 143 11.20 1.56 -1.96
C THR A 143 12.02 0.38 -2.51
N LEU A 144 12.60 0.51 -3.71
CA LEU A 144 13.37 -0.57 -4.35
C LEU A 144 14.62 -0.96 -3.55
N ASP A 145 15.29 0.04 -2.95
CA ASP A 145 16.51 -0.13 -2.17
C ASP A 145 16.63 1.05 -1.17
N GLU A 146 17.17 0.80 0.02
CA GLU A 146 17.39 1.84 1.05
C GLU A 146 18.37 2.93 0.62
N LYS A 147 19.23 2.65 -0.36
CA LYS A 147 20.26 3.57 -0.86
C LYS A 147 19.72 4.57 -1.88
N PHE A 148 18.49 4.36 -2.39
CA PHE A 148 17.94 5.29 -3.37
C PHE A 148 17.68 6.66 -2.75
N VAL A 149 18.23 7.68 -3.41
CA VAL A 149 18.10 9.10 -3.06
C VAL A 149 17.40 9.83 -4.18
N ILE A 150 16.45 10.69 -3.85
CA ILE A 150 15.77 11.53 -4.84
C ILE A 150 16.70 12.70 -5.18
N HIS A 151 16.98 12.90 -6.48
CA HIS A 151 17.79 14.04 -6.93
C HIS A 151 17.13 15.36 -6.51
N LYS A 152 17.95 16.35 -6.09
CA LYS A 152 17.47 17.64 -5.57
C LYS A 152 16.48 18.32 -6.52
N ASP A 153 16.77 18.35 -7.82
CA ASP A 153 15.90 18.99 -8.82
C ASP A 153 14.58 18.23 -8.97
N THR A 154 14.62 16.89 -8.88
CA THR A 154 13.40 16.08 -8.88
C THR A 154 12.54 16.37 -7.65
N LEU A 155 13.14 16.41 -6.46
CA LEU A 155 12.41 16.73 -5.25
C LEU A 155 11.78 18.13 -5.30
N ASN A 156 12.52 19.13 -5.82
CA ASN A 156 12.00 20.48 -6.02
C ASN A 156 10.82 20.49 -7.00
N LEU A 157 10.91 19.71 -8.07
CA LEU A 157 9.82 19.54 -9.04
C LEU A 157 8.59 18.90 -8.39
N LEU A 158 8.76 17.83 -7.59
CA LEU A 158 7.67 17.21 -6.84
C LEU A 158 6.99 18.22 -5.92
N LYS A 159 7.74 19.00 -5.14
CA LYS A 159 7.21 20.06 -4.26
C LYS A 159 6.38 21.08 -5.04
N LYS A 160 6.87 21.52 -6.21
CA LYS A 160 6.14 22.45 -7.08
C LYS A 160 4.83 21.87 -7.59
N MET A 161 4.84 20.60 -8.04
CA MET A 161 3.61 19.92 -8.52
C MET A 161 2.59 19.75 -7.39
N VAL A 162 3.05 19.44 -6.16
CA VAL A 162 2.17 19.35 -4.99
C VAL A 162 1.58 20.71 -4.64
N LEU A 163 2.36 21.79 -4.65
CA LEU A 163 1.87 23.15 -4.41
C LEU A 163 0.81 23.58 -5.42
N ASN A 164 0.91 23.12 -6.66
CA ASN A 164 -0.09 23.35 -7.71
C ASN A 164 -1.33 22.46 -7.57
N GLU A 165 -1.44 21.66 -6.50
CA GLU A 165 -2.57 20.76 -6.22
C GLU A 165 -2.85 19.71 -7.30
N GLU A 166 -1.86 19.35 -8.08
CA GLU A 166 -2.01 18.48 -9.25
C GLU A 166 -2.50 17.07 -8.90
N LEU A 167 -2.21 16.58 -7.68
CA LEU A 167 -2.66 15.26 -7.21
C LEU A 167 -4.18 15.15 -7.08
N LYS A 168 -4.89 16.25 -6.87
CA LYS A 168 -6.37 16.27 -6.75
C LYS A 168 -7.09 15.82 -8.03
N SER A 169 -6.41 15.88 -9.17
CA SER A 169 -6.96 15.47 -10.47
C SER A 169 -6.84 13.98 -10.76
N LEU A 170 -6.12 13.21 -9.90
CA LEU A 170 -5.86 11.80 -10.13
C LEU A 170 -7.08 10.93 -9.79
N ALA A 171 -7.32 9.93 -10.65
CA ALA A 171 -8.22 8.85 -10.30
C ALA A 171 -7.69 8.07 -9.08
N ILE A 172 -8.53 7.92 -8.07
CA ILE A 172 -8.14 7.37 -6.78
C ILE A 172 -7.61 5.94 -6.88
N GLU A 173 -8.11 5.17 -7.84
CA GLU A 173 -7.66 3.80 -8.09
C GLU A 173 -6.17 3.75 -8.47
N ARG A 174 -5.71 4.73 -9.27
CA ARG A 174 -4.29 4.86 -9.65
C ARG A 174 -3.43 5.21 -8.42
N VAL A 175 -3.93 6.11 -7.55
CA VAL A 175 -3.27 6.49 -6.30
C VAL A 175 -3.11 5.28 -5.38
N VAL A 176 -4.21 4.58 -5.12
CA VAL A 176 -4.24 3.39 -4.24
C VAL A 176 -3.32 2.29 -4.78
N LEU A 177 -3.29 2.08 -6.11
CA LEU A 177 -2.42 1.08 -6.73
C LEU A 177 -0.93 1.38 -6.51
N GLU A 178 -0.49 2.63 -6.69
CA GLU A 178 0.91 3.02 -6.48
C GLU A 178 1.31 2.90 -5.00
N ILE A 179 0.42 3.28 -4.07
CA ILE A 179 0.65 3.11 -2.63
C ILE A 179 0.77 1.63 -2.27
N LYS A 180 -0.14 0.77 -2.74
CA LYS A 180 -0.08 -0.68 -2.48
C LYS A 180 1.23 -1.28 -2.99
N LYS A 181 1.63 -0.96 -4.22
CA LYS A 181 2.92 -1.39 -4.78
C LYS A 181 4.12 -0.88 -3.96
N GLY A 182 4.05 0.32 -3.42
CA GLY A 182 5.08 0.87 -2.54
C GLY A 182 5.17 0.14 -1.19
N LEU A 183 4.03 -0.26 -0.62
CA LEU A 183 3.97 -1.05 0.62
C LEU A 183 4.52 -2.48 0.46
N GLU A 184 4.56 -3.01 -0.76
CA GLU A 184 5.15 -4.30 -1.11
C GLU A 184 6.65 -4.19 -1.46
N GLY A 185 7.18 -2.98 -1.61
CA GLY A 185 8.59 -2.74 -1.85
C GLY A 185 9.49 -3.19 -0.69
N LYS A 186 10.80 -3.22 -0.92
CA LYS A 186 11.77 -3.61 0.12
C LYS A 186 11.82 -2.61 1.27
N LYS A 187 11.60 -1.32 0.98
CA LYS A 187 11.76 -0.20 1.92
C LYS A 187 10.55 0.76 1.91
N PRO A 188 9.36 0.30 2.35
CA PRO A 188 8.15 1.12 2.40
C PRO A 188 8.32 2.45 3.16
N SER A 189 9.21 2.53 4.16
CA SER A 189 9.50 3.77 4.89
C SER A 189 10.00 4.89 3.99
N GLN A 190 10.74 4.57 2.92
CA GLN A 190 11.24 5.57 1.98
C GLN A 190 10.11 6.21 1.17
N MET A 191 9.06 5.45 0.84
CA MET A 191 7.85 6.01 0.21
C MET A 191 7.24 7.09 1.08
N PHE A 192 7.03 6.80 2.36
CA PHE A 192 6.46 7.78 3.29
C PHE A 192 7.39 8.98 3.51
N ARG A 193 8.70 8.79 3.61
CA ARG A 193 9.67 9.90 3.67
C ARG A 193 9.53 10.83 2.47
N CYS A 194 9.49 10.28 1.26
CA CYS A 194 9.30 11.04 0.02
C CYS A 194 7.99 11.83 0.04
N LEU A 195 6.87 11.16 0.35
CA LEU A 195 5.54 11.78 0.36
C LEU A 195 5.41 12.88 1.42
N CYS A 196 6.04 12.70 2.59
CA CYS A 196 6.10 13.72 3.64
C CYS A 196 6.97 14.91 3.21
N GLU A 197 8.15 14.64 2.65
CA GLU A 197 9.13 15.67 2.29
C GLU A 197 8.64 16.57 1.15
N CYS A 198 7.93 16.01 0.18
CA CYS A 198 7.32 16.79 -0.89
C CYS A 198 5.94 17.37 -0.54
N GLY A 199 5.33 16.98 0.61
CA GLY A 199 4.01 17.44 1.05
C GLY A 199 2.84 16.73 0.39
N ALA A 200 3.10 15.64 -0.37
CA ALA A 200 2.07 14.92 -1.12
C ALA A 200 1.09 14.14 -0.22
N LEU A 201 1.55 13.69 0.96
CA LEU A 201 0.76 12.82 1.83
C LEU A 201 -0.60 13.44 2.19
N ASN A 202 -0.66 14.75 2.40
CA ASN A 202 -1.87 15.49 2.77
C ASN A 202 -2.92 15.55 1.67
N GLN A 203 -2.47 15.62 0.43
CA GLN A 203 -3.37 15.66 -0.72
C GLN A 203 -3.90 14.26 -1.05
N ILE A 204 -3.10 13.23 -0.77
CA ILE A 204 -3.48 11.82 -0.99
C ILE A 204 -4.47 11.34 0.06
N LEU A 205 -4.31 11.80 1.30
CA LEU A 205 -5.14 11.43 2.44
C LEU A 205 -5.86 12.69 2.96
N PRO A 206 -6.90 13.17 2.28
CA PRO A 206 -7.61 14.39 2.65
C PRO A 206 -8.22 14.26 4.05
N GLY A 207 -8.13 15.33 4.83
CA GLY A 207 -8.62 15.39 6.21
C GLY A 207 -7.60 14.93 7.25
N ILE A 208 -6.46 14.37 6.87
CA ILE A 208 -5.33 14.16 7.77
C ILE A 208 -4.58 15.49 7.85
N ASN A 209 -4.58 16.12 9.01
CA ASN A 209 -3.76 17.31 9.23
C ASN A 209 -2.34 16.84 9.57
N PRO A 210 -1.36 16.95 8.64
CA PRO A 210 -0.04 16.42 8.86
C PRO A 210 0.72 17.43 9.72
N ASN A 211 0.81 17.13 10.95
CA ASN A 211 1.86 17.71 11.79
C ASN A 211 3.12 16.85 11.67
N LYS A 212 4.23 17.35 12.22
CA LYS A 212 5.52 16.64 12.21
C LYS A 212 5.41 15.24 12.84
N LYS A 213 4.54 15.05 13.81
CA LYS A 213 4.29 13.80 14.53
C LYS A 213 3.54 12.79 13.67
N THR A 214 2.47 13.19 12.99
CA THR A 214 1.72 12.33 12.08
C THR A 214 2.61 11.84 10.93
N ASN A 215 3.46 12.70 10.37
CA ASN A 215 4.41 12.31 9.35
C ASN A 215 5.41 11.25 9.86
N SER A 216 5.87 11.37 11.11
CA SER A 216 6.73 10.38 11.76
C SER A 216 6.03 9.03 11.90
N ASP A 217 4.74 9.00 12.25
CA ASP A 217 3.95 7.79 12.41
C ASP A 217 3.85 6.98 11.10
N TYR A 218 3.69 7.66 9.95
CA TYR A 218 3.68 7.00 8.65
C TYR A 218 5.03 6.42 8.26
N VAL A 219 6.12 7.13 8.55
CA VAL A 219 7.48 6.61 8.34
C VAL A 219 7.72 5.38 9.23
N GLU A 220 7.27 5.44 10.49
CA GLU A 220 7.38 4.31 11.41
C GLU A 220 6.55 3.11 10.95
N LEU A 221 5.34 3.32 10.42
CA LEU A 221 4.58 2.25 9.78
C LEU A 221 5.41 1.54 8.70
N GLY A 222 6.05 2.31 7.83
CA GLY A 222 6.93 1.75 6.80
C GLY A 222 8.06 0.90 7.40
N LEU A 223 8.74 1.39 8.44
CA LEU A 223 9.80 0.66 9.13
C LEU A 223 9.32 -0.64 9.79
N LEU A 224 8.13 -0.66 10.37
CA LEU A 224 7.56 -1.85 10.98
C LEU A 224 7.16 -2.90 9.93
N ILE A 225 6.66 -2.46 8.77
CA ILE A 225 6.39 -3.34 7.62
C ILE A 225 7.69 -3.95 7.10
N GLU A 226 8.77 -3.16 6.97
CA GLU A 226 10.10 -3.64 6.56
C GLU A 226 10.66 -4.72 7.49
N LYS A 227 10.53 -4.50 8.79
CA LYS A 227 11.00 -5.45 9.81
C LYS A 227 10.16 -6.72 9.87
N ASN A 228 9.03 -6.75 9.15
CA ASN A 228 8.09 -7.88 9.12
C ASN A 228 7.76 -8.43 10.51
N ILE A 229 7.58 -7.52 11.49
CA ILE A 229 7.31 -7.86 12.89
C ILE A 229 6.12 -8.81 13.02
N VAL A 230 5.10 -8.59 12.17
CA VAL A 230 3.97 -9.49 11.96
C VAL A 230 3.68 -9.60 10.47
N ASN A 231 3.44 -10.81 10.00
CA ASN A 231 3.06 -11.04 8.61
C ASN A 231 1.64 -10.53 8.38
N ILE A 232 1.52 -9.42 7.63
CA ILE A 232 0.25 -8.79 7.26
C ILE A 232 0.02 -8.96 5.76
N ALA A 233 -1.19 -9.37 5.39
CA ALA A 233 -1.60 -9.44 4.00
C ALA A 233 -1.46 -8.07 3.30
N PRO A 234 -1.04 -8.02 2.02
CA PRO A 234 -0.80 -6.77 1.30
C PRO A 234 -1.96 -5.77 1.39
N ASP A 235 -3.19 -6.23 1.20
CA ASP A 235 -4.38 -5.37 1.28
C ASP A 235 -4.59 -4.77 2.68
N ASN A 236 -4.27 -5.50 3.74
CA ASN A 236 -4.39 -5.02 5.11
C ASN A 236 -3.30 -4.00 5.48
N LYS A 237 -2.13 -4.04 4.81
CA LYS A 237 -1.10 -2.99 4.97
C LYS A 237 -1.64 -1.61 4.58
N PHE A 238 -2.48 -1.55 3.53
CA PHE A 238 -3.11 -0.31 3.12
C PHE A 238 -4.10 0.23 4.16
N LEU A 239 -4.85 -0.65 4.84
CA LEU A 239 -5.76 -0.23 5.92
C LEU A 239 -5.04 0.41 7.11
N LEU A 240 -3.81 -0.03 7.41
CA LEU A 240 -3.02 0.57 8.48
C LEU A 240 -2.77 2.07 8.25
N ILE A 241 -2.60 2.50 6.98
CA ILE A 241 -2.43 3.92 6.64
C ILE A 241 -3.65 4.72 7.12
N LEU A 242 -4.84 4.18 6.94
CA LEU A 242 -6.10 4.83 7.29
C LEU A 242 -6.37 4.86 8.79
N LEU A 243 -5.80 3.90 9.52
CA LEU A 243 -6.00 3.76 10.96
C LEU A 243 -5.05 4.65 11.78
N ILE A 244 -3.89 5.02 11.25
CA ILE A 244 -2.93 5.89 11.95
C ILE A 244 -3.58 7.14 12.54
N PRO A 245 -4.39 7.94 11.83
CA PRO A 245 -4.99 9.15 12.39
C PRO A 245 -5.89 8.90 13.59
N PHE A 246 -6.56 7.74 13.63
CA PHE A 246 -7.44 7.36 14.76
C PHE A 246 -6.65 6.95 15.98
N PHE A 247 -5.53 6.27 15.77
CA PHE A 247 -4.64 5.84 16.84
C PHE A 247 -3.82 7.01 17.39
N SER A 248 -3.44 7.97 16.56
CA SER A 248 -2.76 9.20 17.00
C SER A 248 -3.67 10.11 17.82
N LYS A 249 -4.98 10.13 17.53
CA LYS A 249 -5.97 10.99 18.22
C LYS A 249 -6.20 10.65 19.68
N ASN A 250 -6.27 9.38 20.00
CA ASN A 250 -6.56 8.91 21.37
C ASN A 250 -5.41 9.21 22.35
N PHE A 251 -4.36 9.89 21.88
CA PHE A 251 -3.12 10.12 22.59
C PHE A 251 -2.70 11.56 22.81
N SER A 252 -3.20 12.51 22.04
CA SER A 252 -2.99 13.91 22.36
C SER A 252 -4.21 14.47 23.08
N THR A 253 -4.02 14.94 24.30
CA THR A 253 -4.95 15.75 25.07
C THR A 253 -5.35 17.06 24.38
N ASN A 254 -4.89 17.29 23.16
CA ASN A 254 -5.18 18.45 22.31
C ASN A 254 -6.09 18.07 21.14
N LYS A 255 -7.37 18.30 21.33
CA LYS A 255 -8.49 18.57 20.43
C LYS A 255 -8.18 18.72 18.92
N ILE A 256 -7.76 17.68 18.24
CA ILE A 256 -7.95 17.61 16.78
C ILE A 256 -9.17 16.69 16.54
N ASN A 257 -10.32 17.31 16.43
CA ASN A 257 -11.57 16.61 16.15
C ASN A 257 -11.58 16.18 14.68
N TYR A 258 -11.17 14.95 14.40
CA TYR A 258 -11.55 14.27 13.17
C TYR A 258 -13.06 14.06 13.29
N SER A 259 -13.85 14.81 12.56
CA SER A 259 -15.29 14.59 12.59
C SER A 259 -15.60 13.24 11.93
N GLU A 260 -16.66 12.56 12.39
CA GLU A 260 -17.14 11.33 11.74
C GLU A 260 -17.38 11.53 10.24
N ASN A 261 -17.74 12.74 9.84
CA ASN A 261 -17.89 13.12 8.42
C ASN A 261 -16.57 13.10 7.65
N GLN A 262 -15.46 13.52 8.24
CA GLN A 262 -14.13 13.47 7.58
C GLN A 262 -13.66 12.04 7.39
N GLU A 263 -13.93 11.18 8.36
CA GLU A 263 -13.64 9.75 8.29
C GLU A 263 -14.44 9.09 7.17
N LYS A 264 -15.74 9.29 7.19
CA LYS A 264 -16.65 8.76 6.17
C LYS A 264 -16.23 9.22 4.76
N ASN A 265 -15.94 10.50 4.61
CA ASN A 265 -15.47 11.07 3.35
C ASN A 265 -14.14 10.44 2.88
N LEU A 266 -13.20 10.16 3.80
CA LEU A 266 -11.94 9.49 3.47
C LEU A 266 -12.17 8.04 3.00
N LEU A 267 -13.02 7.28 3.71
CA LEU A 267 -13.33 5.89 3.35
C LEU A 267 -14.07 5.79 2.00
N GLU A 268 -14.98 6.72 1.74
CA GLU A 268 -15.68 6.82 0.45
C GLU A 268 -14.74 7.25 -0.67
N HIS A 269 -13.89 8.26 -0.43
CA HIS A 269 -12.90 8.75 -1.40
C HIS A 269 -11.96 7.62 -1.85
N LEU A 270 -11.50 6.79 -0.92
CA LEU A 270 -10.54 5.71 -1.21
C LEU A 270 -11.19 4.45 -1.80
N ARG A 271 -12.50 4.44 -1.99
CA ARG A 271 -13.26 3.33 -2.61
C ARG A 271 -12.90 1.96 -2.05
N LEU A 272 -12.83 1.85 -0.72
CA LEU A 272 -12.55 0.58 -0.06
C LEU A 272 -13.58 -0.49 -0.41
N SER A 273 -13.14 -1.74 -0.56
CA SER A 273 -14.05 -2.87 -0.69
C SER A 273 -14.90 -3.04 0.59
N ASN A 274 -16.08 -3.65 0.47
CA ASN A 274 -16.94 -3.91 1.63
C ASN A 274 -16.24 -4.74 2.71
N ALA A 275 -15.37 -5.67 2.31
CA ALA A 275 -14.56 -6.45 3.24
C ALA A 275 -13.62 -5.57 4.07
N HIS A 276 -12.94 -4.61 3.42
CA HIS A 276 -12.04 -3.68 4.11
C HIS A 276 -12.78 -2.67 4.98
N LYS A 277 -13.96 -2.19 4.56
CA LYS A 277 -14.81 -1.32 5.39
C LYS A 277 -15.24 -2.06 6.65
N LYS A 278 -15.71 -3.31 6.52
CA LYS A 278 -16.11 -4.12 7.67
C LYS A 278 -14.94 -4.39 8.62
N LEU A 279 -13.75 -4.72 8.08
CA LEU A 279 -12.54 -4.93 8.88
C LEU A 279 -12.15 -3.66 9.66
N TYR A 280 -12.20 -2.51 9.01
CA TYR A 280 -11.95 -1.20 9.61
C TYR A 280 -12.93 -0.89 10.74
N GLU A 281 -14.24 -1.06 10.51
CA GLU A 281 -15.29 -0.83 11.48
C GLU A 281 -15.18 -1.79 12.68
N SER A 282 -14.94 -3.08 12.43
CA SER A 282 -14.74 -4.08 13.47
C SER A 282 -13.54 -3.77 14.36
N LEU A 283 -12.43 -3.34 13.76
CA LEU A 283 -11.25 -2.94 14.52
C LEU A 283 -11.53 -1.72 15.39
N LYS A 284 -12.26 -0.74 14.85
CA LYS A 284 -12.60 0.49 15.58
C LYS A 284 -13.54 0.23 16.74
N SER A 285 -14.60 -0.58 16.52
CA SER A 285 -15.63 -0.87 17.54
C SER A 285 -15.13 -1.79 18.65
N GLU A 286 -14.31 -2.79 18.34
CA GLU A 286 -13.88 -3.80 19.28
C GLU A 286 -12.49 -3.55 19.90
N LYS A 287 -11.83 -2.45 19.53
CA LYS A 287 -10.47 -2.14 20.02
C LYS A 287 -10.35 -2.18 21.53
N GLU A 288 -11.26 -1.52 22.24
CA GLU A 288 -11.23 -1.45 23.71
C GLU A 288 -11.43 -2.82 24.33
N ASN A 289 -12.36 -3.61 23.80
CA ASN A 289 -12.60 -4.98 24.23
C ASN A 289 -11.38 -5.88 23.96
N ILE A 290 -10.69 -5.70 22.83
CA ILE A 290 -9.47 -6.46 22.50
C ILE A 290 -8.31 -6.05 23.41
N ASP A 291 -8.11 -4.75 23.65
CA ASP A 291 -7.04 -4.25 24.52
C ASP A 291 -7.19 -4.77 25.96
N ASN A 292 -8.42 -4.94 26.44
CA ASN A 292 -8.76 -5.42 27.78
C ASN A 292 -9.22 -6.90 27.81
N PHE A 293 -9.00 -7.66 26.72
CA PHE A 293 -9.61 -8.97 26.51
C PHE A 293 -9.44 -9.92 27.70
N PHE A 294 -8.25 -10.01 28.27
CA PHE A 294 -7.99 -10.91 29.41
C PHE A 294 -8.64 -10.47 30.72
N SER A 295 -9.06 -9.22 30.84
CA SER A 295 -9.77 -8.67 31.99
C SER A 295 -11.30 -8.76 31.86
N LEU A 296 -11.80 -9.12 30.66
CA LEU A 296 -13.24 -9.28 30.44
C LEU A 296 -13.76 -10.56 31.09
N GLN A 297 -15.04 -10.57 31.47
CA GLN A 297 -15.73 -11.79 31.87
C GLN A 297 -15.89 -12.75 30.67
N PRO A 298 -15.97 -14.06 30.86
CA PRO A 298 -16.09 -15.05 29.76
C PRO A 298 -17.22 -14.74 28.79
N LYS A 299 -18.35 -14.26 29.27
CA LYS A 299 -19.48 -13.82 28.44
C LYS A 299 -19.11 -12.67 27.52
N ASP A 300 -18.46 -11.63 28.05
CA ASP A 300 -18.08 -10.44 27.27
C ASP A 300 -17.00 -10.78 26.25
N LYS A 301 -16.08 -11.70 26.56
CA LYS A 301 -15.11 -12.28 25.61
C LYS A 301 -15.80 -12.98 24.46
N LEU A 302 -16.83 -13.83 24.79
CA LEU A 302 -17.59 -14.54 23.76
C LEU A 302 -18.34 -13.58 22.86
N ASP A 303 -18.98 -12.56 23.43
CA ASP A 303 -19.71 -11.55 22.68
C ASP A 303 -18.79 -10.72 21.76
N CYS A 304 -17.59 -10.34 22.23
CA CYS A 304 -16.55 -9.72 21.40
C CYS A 304 -16.17 -10.62 20.22
N LEU A 305 -15.88 -11.90 20.48
CA LEU A 305 -15.51 -12.86 19.42
C LEU A 305 -16.65 -13.08 18.41
N ASN A 306 -17.91 -13.08 18.85
CA ASN A 306 -19.06 -13.18 17.96
C ASN A 306 -19.20 -11.92 17.07
N ARG A 307 -19.03 -10.70 17.63
CA ARG A 307 -19.06 -9.45 16.83
C ARG A 307 -17.91 -9.39 15.82
N LEU A 308 -16.76 -9.97 16.14
CA LEU A 308 -15.62 -10.13 15.22
C LEU A 308 -15.84 -11.24 14.17
N ASP A 309 -16.95 -11.97 14.24
CA ASP A 309 -17.25 -13.11 13.36
C ASP A 309 -16.19 -14.25 13.46
N PHE A 310 -15.51 -14.35 14.62
CA PHE A 310 -14.34 -15.21 14.83
C PHE A 310 -14.61 -16.68 14.51
N PHE A 311 -15.74 -17.22 14.96
CA PHE A 311 -16.04 -18.64 14.80
C PHE A 311 -16.36 -19.06 13.36
N ARG A 312 -16.71 -18.10 12.51
CA ARG A 312 -16.97 -18.35 11.09
C ARG A 312 -15.79 -17.96 10.22
N ARG A 313 -15.10 -16.87 10.59
CA ARG A 313 -13.98 -16.29 9.81
C ARG A 313 -12.85 -15.84 10.74
N PRO A 314 -12.15 -16.79 11.40
CA PRO A 314 -11.10 -16.48 12.37
C PRO A 314 -9.96 -15.66 11.79
N GLU A 315 -9.71 -15.77 10.47
CA GLU A 315 -8.68 -15.02 9.75
C GLU A 315 -8.88 -13.50 9.85
N ILE A 316 -10.12 -13.01 9.99
CA ILE A 316 -10.44 -11.59 10.18
C ILE A 316 -9.95 -11.13 11.56
N THR A 317 -10.25 -11.89 12.61
CA THR A 317 -9.81 -11.59 13.98
C THR A 317 -8.29 -11.60 14.07
N PHE A 318 -7.62 -12.59 13.48
CA PHE A 318 -6.16 -12.63 13.44
C PHE A 318 -5.56 -11.45 12.65
N ALA A 319 -6.20 -11.02 11.57
CA ALA A 319 -5.78 -9.83 10.84
C ALA A 319 -5.90 -8.56 11.71
N ILE A 320 -7.00 -8.42 12.45
CA ILE A 320 -7.21 -7.31 13.41
C ILE A 320 -6.11 -7.30 14.47
N LEU A 321 -5.81 -8.44 15.10
CA LEU A 321 -4.77 -8.54 16.12
C LEU A 321 -3.39 -8.13 15.57
N LYS A 322 -3.04 -8.60 14.39
CA LYS A 322 -1.78 -8.22 13.72
C LYS A 322 -1.70 -6.71 13.45
N MET A 323 -2.80 -6.10 13.00
CA MET A 323 -2.84 -4.66 12.76
C MET A 323 -2.73 -3.87 14.07
N LEU A 324 -3.37 -4.31 15.15
CA LEU A 324 -3.28 -3.68 16.46
C LEU A 324 -1.86 -3.72 17.04
N ILE A 325 -1.10 -4.81 16.81
CA ILE A 325 0.32 -4.86 17.21
C ILE A 325 1.09 -3.70 16.57
N ILE A 326 0.93 -3.51 15.26
CA ILE A 326 1.64 -2.44 14.55
C ILE A 326 1.20 -1.06 15.05
N LEU A 327 -0.12 -0.82 15.15
CA LEU A 327 -0.66 0.47 15.57
C LEU A 327 -0.26 0.82 17.01
N ASN A 328 -0.29 -0.14 17.94
CA ASN A 328 0.17 0.07 19.31
C ASN A 328 1.68 0.32 19.36
N THR A 329 2.47 -0.34 18.51
CA THR A 329 3.92 -0.09 18.42
C THR A 329 4.22 1.32 17.92
N ILE A 330 3.53 1.80 16.86
CA ILE A 330 3.64 3.17 16.36
C ILE A 330 3.33 4.17 17.47
N LYS A 331 2.21 3.93 18.18
CA LYS A 331 1.78 4.75 19.31
C LYS A 331 2.88 4.93 20.34
N ILE A 332 3.46 3.83 20.81
CA ILE A 332 4.47 3.83 21.87
C ILE A 332 5.70 4.59 21.41
N LYS A 333 6.19 4.36 20.20
CA LYS A 333 7.34 5.09 19.64
C LYS A 333 7.06 6.56 19.45
N SER A 334 5.84 6.95 19.10
CA SER A 334 5.42 8.34 19.02
C SER A 334 5.42 9.03 20.38
N LEU A 335 5.10 8.32 21.46
CA LEU A 335 5.21 8.82 22.83
C LEU A 335 6.67 8.95 23.29
N GLN A 336 7.54 8.02 22.90
CA GLN A 336 8.99 8.06 23.21
C GLN A 336 9.68 9.31 22.67
N SER A 337 9.25 9.78 21.49
CA SER A 337 9.82 11.01 20.91
C SER A 337 9.53 12.28 21.73
N ASP A 338 8.55 12.22 22.64
CA ASP A 338 8.12 13.35 23.47
C ASP A 338 8.77 13.33 24.88
N LEU A 339 9.51 12.25 25.24
CA LEU A 339 10.10 12.03 26.56
C LEU A 339 11.62 12.24 26.54
N SER A 340 12.15 12.84 27.62
CA SER A 340 13.55 13.28 27.71
C SER A 340 14.43 12.42 28.64
N SER A 341 13.92 11.30 29.23
CA SER A 341 14.68 10.50 30.19
C SER A 341 14.88 9.04 29.77
N ASN A 342 16.04 8.45 30.11
CA ASN A 342 16.41 7.07 29.80
C ASN A 342 15.56 6.01 30.54
N ASP A 343 15.01 6.33 31.71
CA ASP A 343 14.19 5.41 32.49
C ASP A 343 12.82 5.18 31.87
N ASP A 344 12.27 6.22 31.23
CA ASP A 344 11.00 6.12 30.49
C ASP A 344 11.14 5.24 29.25
N ILE A 345 12.31 5.23 28.59
CA ILE A 345 12.59 4.41 27.40
C ILE A 345 12.57 2.92 27.77
N LYS A 346 13.12 2.55 28.92
CA LYS A 346 13.17 1.16 29.39
C LYS A 346 11.79 0.62 29.77
N GLN A 347 10.98 1.42 30.46
CA GLN A 347 9.61 1.06 30.80
C GLN A 347 8.75 0.85 29.55
N GLN A 348 9.02 1.53 28.48
CA GLN A 348 8.27 1.46 27.23
C GLN A 348 8.70 0.30 26.34
N ASP A 349 9.97 -0.07 26.31
CA ASP A 349 10.44 -1.31 25.67
C ASP A 349 9.81 -2.53 26.35
N ASP A 350 9.68 -2.51 27.66
CA ASP A 350 8.98 -3.53 28.43
C ASP A 350 7.47 -3.54 28.13
N PHE A 351 6.86 -2.38 27.91
CA PHE A 351 5.46 -2.30 27.49
C PHE A 351 5.23 -2.86 26.07
N ILE A 352 6.14 -2.57 25.11
CA ILE A 352 6.07 -3.15 23.74
C ILE A 352 6.18 -4.68 23.81
N LYS A 353 7.15 -5.19 24.58
CA LYS A 353 7.31 -6.63 24.81
C LYS A 353 6.05 -7.22 25.47
N ASN A 354 5.46 -6.51 26.41
CA ASN A 354 4.25 -6.94 27.10
C ASN A 354 3.04 -6.97 26.14
N GLN A 355 2.84 -5.94 25.33
CA GLN A 355 1.79 -5.91 24.30
C GLN A 355 1.95 -7.03 23.27
N SER A 356 3.18 -7.25 22.77
CA SER A 356 3.48 -8.37 21.88
C SER A 356 3.18 -9.71 22.54
N THR A 357 3.49 -9.84 23.83
CA THR A 357 3.24 -11.05 24.63
C THR A 357 1.73 -11.27 24.83
N VAL A 358 0.98 -10.22 25.15
CA VAL A 358 -0.49 -10.26 25.29
C VAL A 358 -1.16 -10.73 24.01
N LEU A 359 -0.77 -10.16 22.87
CA LEU A 359 -1.33 -10.53 21.58
C LEU A 359 -0.92 -11.94 21.13
N LYS A 360 0.28 -12.39 21.51
CA LYS A 360 0.66 -13.79 21.32
C LYS A 360 -0.18 -14.72 22.18
N LYS A 361 -0.36 -14.42 23.46
CA LYS A 361 -1.23 -15.19 24.36
C LYS A 361 -2.67 -15.23 23.82
N MET A 362 -3.18 -14.11 23.30
CA MET A 362 -4.51 -14.08 22.70
C MET A 362 -4.57 -14.96 21.44
N THR A 363 -3.55 -14.93 20.60
CA THR A 363 -3.47 -15.78 19.41
C THR A 363 -3.46 -17.27 19.80
N ASP A 364 -2.69 -17.66 20.80
CA ASP A 364 -2.61 -19.03 21.30
C ASP A 364 -3.95 -19.49 21.91
N LEU A 365 -4.60 -18.63 22.69
CA LEU A 365 -5.94 -18.88 23.25
C LEU A 365 -6.98 -19.07 22.13
N LEU A 366 -6.99 -18.20 21.11
CA LEU A 366 -7.93 -18.29 20.00
C LEU A 366 -7.72 -19.56 19.17
N ASN A 367 -6.50 -19.99 18.94
CA ASN A 367 -6.19 -21.26 18.28
C ASN A 367 -6.71 -22.45 19.10
N THR A 368 -6.53 -22.41 20.42
CA THR A 368 -7.06 -23.45 21.35
C THR A 368 -8.60 -23.50 21.29
N ILE A 369 -9.28 -22.35 21.27
CA ILE A 369 -10.74 -22.28 21.12
C ILE A 369 -11.20 -22.90 19.81
N ILE A 370 -10.52 -22.64 18.69
CA ILE A 370 -10.82 -23.26 17.39
C ILE A 370 -10.69 -24.77 17.47
N GLU A 371 -9.57 -25.28 18.01
CA GLU A 371 -9.32 -26.71 18.13
C GLU A 371 -10.37 -27.42 19.01
N LEU A 372 -10.72 -26.83 20.14
CA LEU A 372 -11.74 -27.39 21.06
C LEU A 372 -13.13 -27.34 20.45
N SER A 373 -13.46 -26.27 19.72
CA SER A 373 -14.74 -26.14 19.01
C SER A 373 -14.86 -27.14 17.85
N ALA A 374 -13.76 -27.45 17.16
CA ALA A 374 -13.74 -28.41 16.05
C ALA A 374 -13.82 -29.86 16.52
N LYS A 375 -13.26 -30.17 17.72
CA LYS A 375 -13.31 -31.54 18.29
C LYS A 375 -14.68 -31.96 18.77
N LYS A 376 -15.56 -31.02 19.13
CA LYS A 376 -16.95 -31.32 19.48
C LYS A 376 -17.76 -31.49 18.20
N LYS A 377 -18.06 -32.76 17.82
CA LYS A 377 -19.11 -33.06 16.85
C LYS A 377 -20.43 -32.53 17.41
N GLN A 378 -20.93 -31.43 16.83
CA GLN A 378 -22.24 -30.91 17.19
C GLN A 378 -23.30 -31.87 16.65
N SER A 379 -23.93 -32.63 17.54
CA SER A 379 -25.18 -33.34 17.26
C SER A 379 -26.33 -32.46 17.72
N PHE A 380 -27.08 -31.93 16.79
CA PHE A 380 -28.33 -31.21 17.11
C PHE A 380 -29.48 -32.18 17.05
N ASP A 381 -30.40 -32.05 17.99
CA ASP A 381 -31.67 -32.78 17.92
C ASP A 381 -32.47 -32.24 16.72
N SER A 382 -32.99 -33.14 15.89
CA SER A 382 -33.77 -32.80 14.71
C SER A 382 -35.04 -31.99 14.99
N THR A 383 -35.45 -31.92 16.28
CA THR A 383 -36.61 -31.16 16.75
C THR A 383 -36.28 -29.70 17.10
N MET A 384 -34.99 -29.32 17.16
CA MET A 384 -34.58 -27.96 17.55
C MET A 384 -34.85 -26.95 16.44
N ASP A 385 -35.40 -25.80 16.81
CA ASP A 385 -35.47 -24.66 15.92
C ASP A 385 -34.13 -23.90 15.81
N GLY A 386 -34.04 -22.95 14.89
CA GLY A 386 -32.81 -22.21 14.61
C GLY A 386 -32.28 -21.40 15.80
N ASP A 387 -33.16 -20.94 16.72
CA ASP A 387 -32.76 -20.12 17.88
C ASP A 387 -32.29 -21.02 19.04
N GLN A 388 -32.88 -22.18 19.18
CA GLN A 388 -32.42 -23.22 20.12
C GLN A 388 -31.03 -23.72 19.75
N ILE A 389 -30.77 -23.96 18.47
CA ILE A 389 -29.44 -24.33 17.96
C ILE A 389 -28.40 -23.22 18.23
N LYS A 390 -28.73 -21.95 17.95
CA LYS A 390 -27.85 -20.81 18.28
C LYS A 390 -27.53 -20.72 19.78
N MET A 391 -28.51 -20.89 20.62
CA MET A 391 -28.33 -20.84 22.08
C MET A 391 -27.45 -21.98 22.56
N GLN A 392 -27.63 -23.20 22.05
CA GLN A 392 -26.78 -24.34 22.39
C GLN A 392 -25.32 -24.05 21.97
N ILE A 393 -25.09 -23.57 20.76
CA ILE A 393 -23.75 -23.21 20.26
C ILE A 393 -23.12 -22.13 21.17
N TYR A 394 -23.88 -21.10 21.53
CA TYR A 394 -23.43 -20.04 22.42
C TYR A 394 -22.99 -20.59 23.77
N THR A 395 -23.84 -21.42 24.41
CA THR A 395 -23.56 -22.03 25.70
C THR A 395 -22.32 -22.92 25.67
N GLU A 396 -22.15 -23.73 24.62
CA GLU A 396 -20.98 -24.59 24.47
C GLU A 396 -19.68 -23.78 24.34
N ARG A 397 -19.69 -22.68 23.56
CA ARG A 397 -18.55 -21.78 23.41
C ARG A 397 -18.20 -21.06 24.71
N LEU A 398 -19.22 -20.67 25.50
CA LEU A 398 -19.04 -20.05 26.79
C LEU A 398 -18.37 -21.03 27.77
N MET A 399 -18.82 -22.29 27.85
CA MET A 399 -18.17 -23.33 28.64
C MET A 399 -16.72 -23.59 28.28
N ILE A 400 -16.35 -23.47 26.99
CA ILE A 400 -14.96 -23.60 26.56
C ILE A 400 -14.12 -22.44 27.13
N LEU A 401 -14.61 -21.21 27.04
CA LEU A 401 -13.92 -20.03 27.58
C LEU A 401 -13.77 -20.12 29.11
N GLU A 402 -14.82 -20.48 29.84
CA GLU A 402 -14.79 -20.65 31.30
C GLU A 402 -13.75 -21.70 31.72
N ARG A 403 -13.66 -22.82 31.01
CA ARG A 403 -12.65 -23.87 31.28
C ARG A 403 -11.21 -23.45 31.03
N LEU A 404 -10.99 -22.51 30.09
CA LEU A 404 -9.66 -22.04 29.77
C LEU A 404 -9.16 -20.95 30.74
N GLU A 405 -10.03 -20.45 31.58
CA GLU A 405 -9.73 -19.41 32.59
C GLU A 405 -9.66 -19.92 34.03
N GLY A 406 -10.25 -21.08 34.34
CA GLY A 406 -10.14 -21.76 35.61
C GLY A 406 -8.96 -22.70 35.65
#